data_3eb2d4ab0251df5eaf79a7e6d546d856
#
_entry.id   3eb2d4ab0251df5eaf79a7e6d546d856
#
_cell.length_a   1.000
_cell.length_b   1.000
_cell.length_c   1.000
_cell.angle_alpha   90.00
_cell.angle_beta   90.00
_cell.angle_gamma   90.00
#
_symmetry.space_group_name_H-M   'P 1'
#
loop_
_entity.id
_entity.type
_entity.pdbx_description
1 polymer ?
#
loop_
_entity_poly.entity_id
_entity_poly.type
_entity_poly.pdbx_seq_one_letter_code
_entity_poly.pdbx_strand_id
1 'polypeptide(L)'
;MELALLETFSEALKAKFALHGAASPEDQLKPEVAKLFVDAGAKYGLTIETRTEAHLSEHKVRPDIAIYVGGLICGYIELKAPGFGADAPKLKGEHNKKQWQKLKGLPNLIYTDGREWSLYHDGERPDGQPIVRLHDDPTDKGKAATTNDDAVALERLFREFLSWKPSVPNTPSGLAKYLAPLTRFLRSEVENALGQTGSAVGLLAIECRQFFFPDSDDAKFADAYAQTVTYAMLLARLSGATKLDPTEAAKTLDANSGLLARTLELLGQADARKELAVGFEMLQRSLEALNPHNFLKSKPDLWLYFYEDFLAAYDPKLRKDYGVYYTPREVVELQVRLASELLEKRFGKKLGFADDGVVFLDPAVGTGTYPVAAVKHGLDKVRARSGPGAVPARARQMAENMYGFEVLVGPYAVAHLRLTQALEGAMNDAKAAAGEPEEKLGKRLNIYLADTLESPNAAPPGGAPPQ
;
A
#
# COMPACT_ATOMS: atom_id res chain seq x y z
N MET A 1 -33.21 7.05 -0.84
CA MET A 1 -33.58 6.15 -1.98
C MET A 1 -35.07 6.27 -2.22
N GLU A 2 -35.52 6.32 -3.48
CA GLU A 2 -36.95 6.28 -3.78
C GLU A 2 -37.51 4.93 -3.37
N LEU A 3 -38.66 4.90 -2.68
CA LEU A 3 -39.32 3.66 -2.29
C LEU A 3 -39.54 2.72 -3.48
N ALA A 4 -39.96 3.27 -4.64
CA ALA A 4 -40.18 2.52 -5.87
C ALA A 4 -38.94 1.71 -6.33
N LEU A 5 -37.73 2.19 -6.09
CA LEU A 5 -36.48 1.48 -6.40
C LEU A 5 -36.31 0.27 -5.48
N LEU A 6 -36.56 0.47 -4.18
CA LEU A 6 -36.45 -0.59 -3.18
C LEU A 6 -37.57 -1.65 -3.37
N GLU A 7 -38.78 -1.22 -3.74
CA GLU A 7 -39.87 -2.11 -4.11
C GLU A 7 -39.55 -2.97 -5.33
N THR A 8 -38.90 -2.35 -6.36
CA THR A 8 -38.46 -3.06 -7.56
C THR A 8 -37.42 -4.13 -7.24
N PHE A 9 -36.45 -3.79 -6.40
CA PHE A 9 -35.43 -4.72 -5.89
C PHE A 9 -36.09 -5.91 -5.15
N SER A 10 -36.99 -5.61 -4.22
CA SER A 10 -37.66 -6.62 -3.39
C SER A 10 -38.56 -7.56 -4.22
N GLU A 11 -39.23 -7.04 -5.22
CA GLU A 11 -40.06 -7.85 -6.13
C GLU A 11 -39.20 -8.76 -7.02
N ALA A 12 -38.03 -8.25 -7.48
CA ALA A 12 -37.06 -9.06 -8.23
C ALA A 12 -36.51 -10.20 -7.39
N LEU A 13 -36.19 -9.96 -6.12
CA LEU A 13 -35.78 -11.03 -5.19
C LEU A 13 -36.87 -12.08 -5.01
N LYS A 14 -38.11 -11.66 -4.73
CA LYS A 14 -39.23 -12.59 -4.59
C LYS A 14 -39.40 -13.47 -5.83
N ALA A 15 -39.41 -12.86 -7.01
CA ALA A 15 -39.53 -13.60 -8.26
C ALA A 15 -38.44 -14.64 -8.45
N LYS A 16 -37.20 -14.26 -8.09
CA LYS A 16 -36.00 -15.11 -8.24
C LYS A 16 -35.98 -16.28 -7.27
N PHE A 17 -36.30 -16.02 -5.99
CA PHE A 17 -36.37 -17.07 -4.96
C PHE A 17 -37.59 -17.99 -5.07
N ALA A 18 -38.61 -17.58 -5.78
CA ALA A 18 -39.73 -18.45 -6.13
C ALA A 18 -39.35 -19.51 -7.19
N LEU A 19 -38.30 -19.27 -7.98
CA LEU A 19 -37.79 -20.22 -8.96
C LEU A 19 -36.83 -21.20 -8.25
N HIS A 20 -37.23 -22.45 -8.13
CA HIS A 20 -36.39 -23.52 -7.57
C HIS A 20 -35.24 -23.79 -8.55
N GLY A 21 -34.10 -23.11 -8.35
CA GLY A 21 -32.91 -23.22 -9.19
C GLY A 21 -31.70 -23.87 -8.48
N ALA A 22 -30.73 -24.33 -9.25
CA ALA A 22 -29.51 -24.98 -8.75
C ALA A 22 -28.43 -23.99 -8.19
N ALA A 23 -28.62 -22.67 -8.33
CA ALA A 23 -27.68 -21.68 -7.85
C ALA A 23 -27.76 -21.50 -6.32
N SER A 24 -26.63 -21.18 -5.69
CA SER A 24 -26.60 -20.87 -4.27
C SER A 24 -27.49 -19.65 -3.94
N PRO A 25 -28.07 -19.57 -2.73
CA PRO A 25 -28.87 -18.38 -2.35
C PRO A 25 -28.08 -17.06 -2.47
N GLU A 26 -26.79 -17.06 -2.17
CA GLU A 26 -25.91 -15.89 -2.32
C GLU A 26 -25.75 -15.49 -3.79
N ASP A 27 -25.55 -16.46 -4.70
CA ASP A 27 -25.46 -16.20 -6.14
C ASP A 27 -26.75 -15.66 -6.74
N GLN A 28 -27.89 -16.00 -6.15
CA GLN A 28 -29.19 -15.45 -6.55
C GLN A 28 -29.35 -13.98 -6.14
N LEU A 29 -28.76 -13.55 -5.02
CA LEU A 29 -28.76 -12.16 -4.57
C LEU A 29 -27.84 -11.26 -5.40
N LYS A 30 -26.71 -11.78 -5.86
CA LYS A 30 -25.64 -11.03 -6.51
C LYS A 30 -26.11 -10.03 -7.58
N PRO A 31 -26.82 -10.45 -8.64
CA PRO A 31 -27.22 -9.54 -9.71
C PRO A 31 -28.23 -8.49 -9.26
N GLU A 32 -29.13 -8.82 -8.33
CA GLU A 32 -30.14 -7.88 -7.85
C GLU A 32 -29.52 -6.80 -6.96
N VAL A 33 -28.59 -7.18 -6.08
CA VAL A 33 -27.83 -6.23 -5.27
C VAL A 33 -26.95 -5.34 -6.15
N ALA A 34 -26.25 -5.92 -7.12
CA ALA A 34 -25.44 -5.14 -8.08
C ALA A 34 -26.30 -4.12 -8.84
N LYS A 35 -27.48 -4.56 -9.33
CA LYS A 35 -28.43 -3.70 -10.03
C LYS A 35 -28.95 -2.57 -9.14
N LEU A 36 -29.28 -2.87 -7.88
CA LEU A 36 -29.75 -1.86 -6.92
C LEU A 36 -28.73 -0.73 -6.74
N PHE A 37 -27.42 -1.07 -6.66
CA PHE A 37 -26.36 -0.07 -6.56
C PHE A 37 -26.23 0.79 -7.83
N VAL A 38 -26.31 0.18 -9.01
CA VAL A 38 -26.26 0.91 -10.30
C VAL A 38 -27.45 1.88 -10.40
N ASP A 39 -28.67 1.39 -10.11
CA ASP A 39 -29.88 2.18 -10.22
C ASP A 39 -29.92 3.32 -9.16
N ALA A 40 -29.47 3.04 -7.93
CA ALA A 40 -29.36 4.05 -6.89
C ALA A 40 -28.29 5.10 -7.23
N GLY A 41 -27.14 4.68 -7.76
CA GLY A 41 -26.09 5.59 -8.18
C GLY A 41 -26.54 6.54 -9.28
N ALA A 42 -27.25 6.04 -10.28
CA ALA A 42 -27.83 6.87 -11.34
C ALA A 42 -28.75 7.96 -10.77
N LYS A 43 -29.54 7.68 -9.75
CA LYS A 43 -30.38 8.66 -9.04
C LYS A 43 -29.58 9.71 -8.27
N TYR A 44 -28.35 9.36 -7.86
CA TYR A 44 -27.43 10.28 -7.19
C TYR A 44 -26.50 11.03 -8.17
N GLY A 45 -26.69 10.85 -9.49
CA GLY A 45 -25.82 11.43 -10.50
C GLY A 45 -24.44 10.78 -10.59
N LEU A 46 -24.31 9.55 -10.12
CA LEU A 46 -23.06 8.79 -10.12
C LEU A 46 -23.10 7.70 -11.20
N THR A 47 -22.00 7.54 -11.90
CA THR A 47 -21.79 6.38 -12.79
C THR A 47 -21.18 5.26 -11.94
N ILE A 48 -21.95 4.19 -11.74
CA ILE A 48 -21.55 3.02 -10.97
C ILE A 48 -21.32 1.84 -11.90
N GLU A 49 -20.17 1.20 -11.74
CA GLU A 49 -19.84 -0.09 -12.33
C GLU A 49 -19.72 -1.14 -11.22
N THR A 50 -20.21 -2.34 -11.47
CA THR A 50 -20.13 -3.46 -10.55
C THR A 50 -19.31 -4.58 -11.17
N ARG A 51 -18.39 -5.20 -10.42
CA ARG A 51 -17.68 -6.40 -10.82
C ARG A 51 -17.96 -7.52 -9.83
N THR A 52 -18.41 -8.65 -10.34
CA THR A 52 -18.69 -9.84 -9.55
C THR A 52 -17.58 -10.87 -9.73
N GLU A 53 -17.45 -11.83 -8.82
CA GLU A 53 -16.39 -12.85 -8.83
C GLU A 53 -16.24 -13.65 -10.13
N ALA A 54 -17.25 -13.69 -11.00
CA ALA A 54 -17.23 -14.45 -12.24
C ALA A 54 -16.06 -14.12 -13.20
N HIS A 55 -15.33 -13.03 -12.94
CA HIS A 55 -14.11 -12.64 -13.66
C HIS A 55 -12.82 -12.77 -12.85
N LEU A 56 -12.87 -13.27 -11.62
CA LEU A 56 -11.72 -13.41 -10.73
C LEU A 56 -11.67 -14.86 -10.24
N SER A 57 -10.97 -15.71 -11.00
CA SER A 57 -10.77 -17.15 -10.82
C SER A 57 -10.84 -17.68 -9.37
N GLU A 58 -11.45 -18.85 -9.26
CA GLU A 58 -11.59 -19.73 -8.09
C GLU A 58 -10.44 -19.64 -7.09
N HIS A 59 -10.68 -19.16 -5.90
CA HIS A 59 -10.24 -19.56 -4.57
C HIS A 59 -10.03 -18.43 -3.54
N LYS A 60 -10.75 -18.61 -2.44
CA LYS A 60 -10.52 -18.17 -1.05
C LYS A 60 -10.69 -16.68 -0.72
N VAL A 61 -11.96 -16.37 -0.38
CA VAL A 61 -12.40 -15.17 0.35
C VAL A 61 -12.08 -13.86 -0.38
N ARG A 62 -12.84 -13.65 -1.43
CA ARG A 62 -13.02 -12.35 -2.08
C ARG A 62 -14.42 -11.85 -1.78
N PRO A 63 -14.62 -10.53 -1.65
CA PRO A 63 -15.96 -9.98 -1.57
C PRO A 63 -16.77 -10.35 -2.83
N ASP A 64 -18.06 -10.56 -2.67
CA ASP A 64 -18.93 -10.99 -3.77
C ASP A 64 -19.07 -9.98 -4.88
N ILE A 65 -19.08 -8.68 -4.53
CA ILE A 65 -19.23 -7.58 -5.48
C ILE A 65 -18.25 -6.45 -5.14
N ALA A 66 -17.56 -5.94 -6.15
CA ALA A 66 -16.80 -4.69 -6.08
C ALA A 66 -17.59 -3.56 -6.73
N ILE A 67 -17.66 -2.41 -6.09
CA ILE A 67 -18.36 -1.21 -6.53
C ILE A 67 -17.36 -0.15 -6.95
N TYR A 68 -17.50 0.34 -8.17
CA TYR A 68 -16.70 1.41 -8.74
C TYR A 68 -17.57 2.66 -8.96
N VAL A 69 -17.05 3.82 -8.63
CA VAL A 69 -17.67 5.12 -8.88
C VAL A 69 -16.74 5.94 -9.76
N GLY A 70 -17.19 6.28 -10.96
CA GLY A 70 -16.36 7.03 -11.91
C GLY A 70 -15.06 6.32 -12.30
N GLY A 71 -15.09 4.98 -12.37
CA GLY A 71 -13.94 4.14 -12.72
C GLY A 71 -12.97 3.85 -11.55
N LEU A 72 -13.22 4.39 -10.35
CA LEU A 72 -12.41 4.15 -9.15
C LEU A 72 -13.16 3.24 -8.18
N ILE A 73 -12.43 2.28 -7.57
CA ILE A 73 -13.01 1.40 -6.55
C ILE A 73 -13.57 2.24 -5.39
N CYS A 74 -14.82 2.00 -5.03
CA CYS A 74 -15.48 2.65 -3.92
C CYS A 74 -15.48 1.78 -2.67
N GLY A 75 -15.74 0.50 -2.85
CA GLY A 75 -15.81 -0.45 -1.75
C GLY A 75 -16.35 -1.79 -2.23
N TYR A 76 -16.67 -2.64 -1.29
CA TYR A 76 -17.04 -4.02 -1.53
C TYR A 76 -18.34 -4.41 -0.84
N ILE A 77 -18.99 -5.45 -1.36
CA ILE A 77 -20.17 -6.04 -0.77
C ILE A 77 -19.92 -7.53 -0.61
N GLU A 78 -20.18 -8.02 0.58
CA GLU A 78 -20.23 -9.44 0.92
C GLU A 78 -21.66 -9.86 1.13
N LEU A 79 -22.07 -10.90 0.42
CA LEU A 79 -23.42 -11.44 0.49
C LEU A 79 -23.51 -12.61 1.47
N LYS A 80 -24.67 -12.75 2.07
CA LYS A 80 -25.03 -13.90 2.88
C LYS A 80 -26.38 -14.44 2.41
N ALA A 81 -26.59 -15.73 2.58
CA ALA A 81 -27.87 -16.33 2.27
C ALA A 81 -28.99 -15.63 3.07
N PRO A 82 -30.19 -15.45 2.49
CA PRO A 82 -31.32 -14.82 3.18
C PRO A 82 -31.57 -15.43 4.57
N GLY A 83 -31.77 -14.57 5.56
CA GLY A 83 -32.00 -14.95 6.95
C GLY A 83 -30.73 -15.17 7.79
N PHE A 84 -29.51 -15.04 7.22
CA PHE A 84 -28.26 -15.10 7.98
C PHE A 84 -27.95 -13.79 8.73
N GLY A 85 -28.48 -12.67 8.23
CA GLY A 85 -28.21 -11.35 8.76
C GLY A 85 -26.92 -10.71 8.25
N ALA A 86 -26.69 -9.45 8.62
CA ALA A 86 -25.57 -8.65 8.17
C ALA A 86 -24.59 -8.24 9.30
N ASP A 87 -24.78 -8.68 10.54
CA ASP A 87 -23.85 -8.38 11.65
C ASP A 87 -22.62 -9.29 11.56
N ALA A 88 -21.68 -8.94 10.67
CA ALA A 88 -20.54 -9.77 10.30
C ALA A 88 -19.74 -10.32 11.51
N PRO A 89 -19.41 -9.53 12.56
CA PRO A 89 -18.72 -10.04 13.74
C PRO A 89 -19.49 -11.13 14.50
N LYS A 90 -20.83 -11.16 14.39
CA LYS A 90 -21.71 -12.06 15.14
C LYS A 90 -22.22 -13.22 14.31
N LEU A 91 -21.88 -13.30 13.02
CA LEU A 91 -22.28 -14.42 12.18
C LEU A 91 -21.73 -15.74 12.74
N LYS A 92 -22.61 -16.75 12.78
CA LYS A 92 -22.28 -18.08 13.27
C LYS A 92 -21.53 -18.89 12.22
N GLY A 93 -20.74 -19.86 12.66
CA GLY A 93 -19.98 -20.78 11.82
C GLY A 93 -18.52 -20.36 11.61
N GLU A 94 -17.63 -21.37 11.58
CA GLU A 94 -16.19 -21.16 11.43
C GLU A 94 -15.82 -20.52 10.08
N HIS A 95 -16.58 -20.83 9.02
CA HIS A 95 -16.38 -20.23 7.70
C HIS A 95 -16.61 -18.71 7.75
N ASN A 96 -17.73 -18.26 8.29
CA ASN A 96 -18.04 -16.83 8.40
C ASN A 96 -17.05 -16.08 9.29
N LYS A 97 -16.60 -16.68 10.39
CA LYS A 97 -15.58 -16.10 11.25
C LYS A 97 -14.24 -15.91 10.51
N LYS A 98 -13.79 -16.94 9.80
CA LYS A 98 -12.55 -16.87 8.99
C LYS A 98 -12.67 -15.84 7.87
N GLN A 99 -13.80 -15.77 7.21
CA GLN A 99 -14.08 -14.80 6.17
C GLN A 99 -14.06 -13.37 6.73
N TRP A 100 -14.76 -13.12 7.84
CA TRP A 100 -14.72 -11.83 8.51
C TRP A 100 -13.30 -11.40 8.90
N GLN A 101 -12.49 -12.30 9.48
CA GLN A 101 -11.10 -11.98 9.83
C GLN A 101 -10.27 -11.53 8.63
N LYS A 102 -10.58 -12.00 7.42
CA LYS A 102 -9.90 -11.60 6.18
C LYS A 102 -10.45 -10.29 5.62
N LEU A 103 -11.77 -10.11 5.62
CA LEU A 103 -12.43 -8.97 4.99
C LEU A 103 -12.49 -7.72 5.87
N LYS A 104 -12.41 -7.86 7.20
CA LYS A 104 -12.49 -6.72 8.13
C LYS A 104 -11.39 -5.66 7.95
N GLY A 105 -10.31 -5.98 7.24
CA GLY A 105 -9.27 -5.02 6.88
C GLY A 105 -9.58 -4.18 5.64
N LEU A 106 -10.71 -4.41 4.99
CA LEU A 106 -11.15 -3.58 3.86
C LEU A 106 -11.77 -2.27 4.40
N PRO A 107 -11.37 -1.13 3.84
CA PRO A 107 -11.74 0.16 4.42
C PRO A 107 -13.18 0.58 4.17
N ASN A 108 -13.90 -0.04 3.23
CA ASN A 108 -15.30 0.27 2.93
C ASN A 108 -16.02 -1.00 2.46
N LEU A 109 -16.79 -1.61 3.34
CA LEU A 109 -17.38 -2.93 3.14
C LEU A 109 -18.82 -2.98 3.63
N ILE A 110 -19.72 -3.46 2.78
CA ILE A 110 -21.10 -3.80 3.17
C ILE A 110 -21.24 -5.31 3.30
N TYR A 111 -21.91 -5.76 4.37
CA TYR A 111 -22.49 -7.08 4.48
C TYR A 111 -24.00 -6.99 4.30
N THR A 112 -24.58 -7.93 3.56
CA THR A 112 -26.04 -8.02 3.39
C THR A 112 -26.50 -9.44 3.08
N ASP A 113 -27.70 -9.78 3.59
CA ASP A 113 -28.45 -10.98 3.20
C ASP A 113 -29.72 -10.64 2.37
N GLY A 114 -29.77 -9.41 1.84
CA GLY A 114 -30.89 -8.86 1.10
C GLY A 114 -31.91 -8.15 1.99
N ARG A 115 -32.11 -8.59 3.23
CA ARG A 115 -33.00 -7.97 4.22
C ARG A 115 -32.26 -7.04 5.16
N GLU A 116 -31.10 -7.49 5.68
CA GLU A 116 -30.24 -6.71 6.56
C GLU A 116 -29.05 -6.15 5.80
N TRP A 117 -28.63 -4.94 6.17
CA TRP A 117 -27.50 -4.23 5.56
C TRP A 117 -26.65 -3.58 6.63
N SER A 118 -25.36 -3.84 6.61
CA SER A 118 -24.39 -3.32 7.58
C SER A 118 -23.18 -2.76 6.86
N LEU A 119 -22.80 -1.52 7.18
CA LEU A 119 -21.62 -0.87 6.65
C LEU A 119 -20.48 -0.97 7.67
N TYR A 120 -19.28 -1.26 7.17
CA TYR A 120 -18.05 -1.32 7.94
C TYR A 120 -16.96 -0.46 7.29
N HIS A 121 -16.29 0.35 8.09
CA HIS A 121 -15.05 1.01 7.73
C HIS A 121 -13.92 0.42 8.58
N ASP A 122 -12.90 -0.16 7.95
CA ASP A 122 -11.75 -0.78 8.63
C ASP A 122 -12.15 -1.80 9.73
N GLY A 123 -13.25 -2.53 9.48
CA GLY A 123 -13.77 -3.55 10.38
C GLY A 123 -14.68 -3.06 11.50
N GLU A 124 -14.93 -1.77 11.58
CA GLU A 124 -15.84 -1.16 12.56
C GLU A 124 -17.06 -0.53 11.87
N ARG A 125 -18.20 -0.54 12.53
CA ARG A 125 -19.36 0.21 12.02
C ARG A 125 -19.17 1.68 12.31
N PRO A 126 -19.41 2.58 11.32
CA PRO A 126 -19.34 4.01 11.54
C PRO A 126 -20.26 4.46 12.68
N ASP A 127 -19.83 5.47 13.44
CA ASP A 127 -20.59 6.01 14.56
C ASP A 127 -22.00 6.46 14.12
N GLY A 128 -23.01 5.98 14.85
CA GLY A 128 -24.41 6.30 14.59
C GLY A 128 -25.00 5.62 13.34
N GLN A 129 -24.30 4.65 12.71
CA GLN A 129 -24.82 3.87 11.60
C GLN A 129 -25.38 2.53 12.12
N PRO A 130 -26.72 2.39 12.24
CA PRO A 130 -27.32 1.14 12.65
C PRO A 130 -27.26 0.10 11.52
N ILE A 131 -27.46 -1.17 11.85
CA ILE A 131 -27.84 -2.18 10.85
C ILE A 131 -29.22 -1.79 10.31
N VAL A 132 -29.30 -1.56 8.99
CA VAL A 132 -30.57 -1.32 8.34
C VAL A 132 -31.25 -2.65 8.13
N ARG A 133 -32.49 -2.79 8.58
CA ARG A 133 -33.30 -4.00 8.42
C ARG A 133 -34.61 -3.61 7.75
N LEU A 134 -34.89 -4.22 6.60
CA LEU A 134 -36.17 -4.02 5.93
C LEU A 134 -37.35 -4.57 6.78
N HIS A 135 -38.50 -3.97 6.62
CA HIS A 135 -39.69 -4.28 7.41
C HIS A 135 -40.00 -5.78 7.46
N ASP A 136 -39.92 -6.47 6.31
CA ASP A 136 -40.14 -7.91 6.21
C ASP A 136 -39.08 -8.55 5.27
N ASP A 137 -39.18 -9.86 5.01
CA ASP A 137 -38.29 -10.59 4.12
C ASP A 137 -38.66 -10.30 2.64
N PRO A 138 -37.73 -9.63 1.90
CA PRO A 138 -37.99 -9.31 0.50
C PRO A 138 -38.05 -10.53 -0.41
N THR A 139 -37.44 -11.66 -0.03
CA THR A 139 -37.47 -12.90 -0.82
C THR A 139 -38.85 -13.61 -0.75
N ASP A 140 -39.64 -13.35 0.30
CA ASP A 140 -40.99 -13.88 0.48
C ASP A 140 -42.06 -12.83 0.14
N LYS A 141 -41.97 -11.62 0.66
CA LYS A 141 -43.01 -10.61 0.60
C LYS A 141 -42.88 -9.65 -0.61
N GLY A 142 -41.72 -9.62 -1.30
CA GLY A 142 -41.47 -8.70 -2.41
C GLY A 142 -41.66 -7.25 -1.97
N LYS A 143 -42.37 -6.44 -2.75
CA LYS A 143 -42.59 -5.01 -2.43
C LYS A 143 -43.25 -4.77 -1.08
N ALA A 144 -44.06 -5.70 -0.57
CA ALA A 144 -44.71 -5.58 0.74
C ALA A 144 -43.70 -5.67 1.93
N ALA A 145 -42.46 -6.09 1.66
CA ALA A 145 -41.39 -6.14 2.66
C ALA A 145 -40.75 -4.75 2.95
N THR A 146 -41.15 -3.70 2.24
CA THR A 146 -40.46 -2.40 2.26
C THR A 146 -41.41 -1.26 2.63
N THR A 147 -40.84 -0.28 3.35
CA THR A 147 -41.52 0.95 3.77
C THR A 147 -40.73 2.18 3.35
N ASN A 148 -41.31 3.38 3.47
CA ASN A 148 -40.58 4.63 3.28
C ASN A 148 -39.41 4.78 4.25
N ASP A 149 -39.58 4.36 5.50
CA ASP A 149 -38.53 4.44 6.52
C ASP A 149 -37.33 3.54 6.15
N ASP A 150 -37.59 2.34 5.61
CA ASP A 150 -36.55 1.46 5.08
C ASP A 150 -35.79 2.12 3.93
N ALA A 151 -36.53 2.74 2.99
CA ALA A 151 -35.93 3.43 1.86
C ALA A 151 -35.03 4.59 2.30
N VAL A 152 -35.46 5.37 3.32
CA VAL A 152 -34.65 6.46 3.89
C VAL A 152 -33.41 5.93 4.61
N ALA A 153 -33.55 4.87 5.41
CA ALA A 153 -32.45 4.27 6.15
C ALA A 153 -31.39 3.68 5.20
N LEU A 154 -31.84 2.95 4.17
CA LEU A 154 -30.95 2.36 3.19
C LEU A 154 -30.29 3.42 2.29
N GLU A 155 -31.00 4.51 1.96
CA GLU A 155 -30.40 5.64 1.26
C GLU A 155 -29.24 6.24 2.04
N ARG A 156 -29.42 6.46 3.35
CA ARG A 156 -28.34 7.00 4.20
C ARG A 156 -27.10 6.10 4.15
N LEU A 157 -27.28 4.78 4.28
CA LEU A 157 -26.19 3.80 4.21
C LEU A 157 -25.52 3.84 2.84
N PHE A 158 -26.27 3.86 1.73
CA PHE A 158 -25.73 3.91 0.38
C PHE A 158 -24.97 5.21 0.10
N ARG A 159 -25.50 6.35 0.53
CA ARG A 159 -24.81 7.64 0.36
C ARG A 159 -23.49 7.65 1.11
N GLU A 160 -23.45 7.15 2.33
CA GLU A 160 -22.23 7.05 3.12
C GLU A 160 -21.21 6.12 2.44
N PHE A 161 -21.63 4.94 2.02
CA PHE A 161 -20.79 4.00 1.28
C PHE A 161 -20.26 4.59 -0.04
N LEU A 162 -21.14 5.19 -0.87
CA LEU A 162 -20.78 5.71 -2.19
C LEU A 162 -19.98 7.02 -2.14
N SER A 163 -20.12 7.81 -1.07
CA SER A 163 -19.33 9.02 -0.85
C SER A 163 -18.00 8.76 -0.15
N TRP A 164 -17.71 7.49 0.19
CA TRP A 164 -16.51 7.13 0.91
C TRP A 164 -15.24 7.59 0.19
N LYS A 165 -14.39 8.26 0.96
CA LYS A 165 -13.03 8.64 0.56
C LYS A 165 -12.06 8.07 1.58
N PRO A 166 -10.94 7.48 1.16
CA PRO A 166 -9.94 6.99 2.09
C PRO A 166 -9.51 8.09 3.07
N SER A 167 -9.68 7.85 4.36
CA SER A 167 -9.14 8.73 5.40
C SER A 167 -7.74 8.25 5.75
N VAL A 168 -6.77 8.69 4.96
CA VAL A 168 -5.38 8.28 5.14
C VAL A 168 -4.76 9.06 6.30
N PRO A 169 -4.16 8.38 7.30
CA PRO A 169 -3.52 9.05 8.43
C PRO A 169 -2.40 10.00 8.00
N ASN A 170 -2.29 11.13 8.69
CA ASN A 170 -1.31 12.18 8.37
C ASN A 170 0.05 11.99 9.07
N THR A 171 0.26 10.87 9.76
CA THR A 171 1.54 10.56 10.43
C THR A 171 2.16 9.30 9.84
N PRO A 172 3.50 9.19 9.76
CA PRO A 172 4.15 7.98 9.24
C PRO A 172 3.74 6.70 9.99
N SER A 173 3.68 6.72 11.32
CA SER A 173 3.24 5.56 12.11
C SER A 173 1.78 5.18 11.84
N GLY A 174 0.87 6.16 11.74
CA GLY A 174 -0.52 5.93 11.37
C GLY A 174 -0.64 5.36 9.96
N LEU A 175 0.11 5.92 9.00
CA LEU A 175 0.16 5.43 7.62
C LEU A 175 0.69 4.00 7.54
N ALA A 176 1.73 3.67 8.30
CA ALA A 176 2.30 2.33 8.37
C ALA A 176 1.24 1.30 8.81
N LYS A 177 0.52 1.60 9.89
CA LYS A 177 -0.57 0.76 10.41
C LYS A 177 -1.75 0.66 9.46
N TYR A 178 -2.03 1.72 8.71
CA TYR A 178 -3.10 1.77 7.70
C TYR A 178 -2.77 0.92 6.46
N LEU A 179 -1.52 1.00 5.97
CA LEU A 179 -1.08 0.26 4.78
C LEU A 179 -0.87 -1.24 5.05
N ALA A 180 -0.49 -1.62 6.27
CA ALA A 180 -0.18 -3.00 6.62
C ALA A 180 -1.32 -4.01 6.32
N PRO A 181 -2.58 -3.79 6.69
CA PRO A 181 -3.68 -4.70 6.33
C PRO A 181 -3.95 -4.75 4.81
N LEU A 182 -3.82 -3.63 4.09
CA LEU A 182 -3.98 -3.59 2.63
C LEU A 182 -2.88 -4.38 1.93
N THR A 183 -1.64 -4.24 2.39
CA THR A 183 -0.49 -5.01 1.88
C THR A 183 -0.65 -6.51 2.17
N ARG A 184 -1.12 -6.90 3.36
CA ARG A 184 -1.44 -8.31 3.66
C ARG A 184 -2.53 -8.87 2.75
N PHE A 185 -3.54 -8.05 2.46
CA PHE A 185 -4.60 -8.46 1.55
C PHE A 185 -4.04 -8.72 0.15
N LEU A 186 -3.23 -7.79 -0.38
CA LEU A 186 -2.54 -7.97 -1.66
C LEU A 186 -1.64 -9.23 -1.65
N ARG A 187 -0.86 -9.45 -0.58
CA ARG A 187 -0.06 -10.68 -0.41
C ARG A 187 -0.93 -11.93 -0.53
N SER A 188 -2.08 -11.96 0.15
CA SER A 188 -2.97 -13.12 0.10
C SER A 188 -3.59 -13.36 -1.29
N GLU A 189 -3.82 -12.30 -2.08
CA GLU A 189 -4.22 -12.44 -3.48
C GLU A 189 -3.11 -13.04 -4.33
N VAL A 190 -1.86 -12.59 -4.14
CA VAL A 190 -0.68 -13.16 -4.82
C VAL A 190 -0.51 -14.63 -4.48
N GLU A 191 -0.56 -15.01 -3.20
CA GLU A 191 -0.50 -16.41 -2.74
C GLU A 191 -1.59 -17.27 -3.41
N ASN A 192 -2.80 -16.73 -3.52
CA ASN A 192 -3.92 -17.42 -4.18
C ASN A 192 -3.68 -17.58 -5.69
N ALA A 193 -3.19 -16.53 -6.37
CA ALA A 193 -2.90 -16.56 -7.80
C ALA A 193 -1.76 -17.55 -8.13
N LEU A 194 -0.72 -17.62 -7.30
CA LEU A 194 0.38 -18.58 -7.44
C LEU A 194 -0.09 -20.04 -7.37
N GLY A 195 -1.14 -20.33 -6.59
CA GLY A 195 -1.75 -21.67 -6.51
C GLY A 195 -2.56 -22.07 -7.75
N GLN A 196 -2.72 -21.20 -8.75
CA GLN A 196 -3.52 -21.46 -9.95
C GLN A 196 -2.62 -21.80 -11.14
N THR A 197 -2.93 -22.90 -11.82
CA THR A 197 -2.20 -23.31 -13.02
C THR A 197 -2.41 -22.30 -14.15
N GLY A 198 -1.32 -21.74 -14.68
CA GLY A 198 -1.36 -20.81 -15.80
C GLY A 198 -1.74 -19.38 -15.43
N SER A 199 -1.71 -19.01 -14.14
CA SER A 199 -1.95 -17.61 -13.73
C SER A 199 -0.85 -16.69 -14.27
N ALA A 200 -1.21 -15.46 -14.61
CA ALA A 200 -0.27 -14.43 -15.04
C ALA A 200 0.73 -14.09 -13.93
N VAL A 201 0.26 -14.08 -12.67
CA VAL A 201 1.11 -13.91 -11.48
C VAL A 201 2.11 -15.07 -11.35
N GLY A 202 1.68 -16.31 -11.63
CA GLY A 202 2.56 -17.48 -11.63
C GLY A 202 3.66 -17.39 -12.69
N LEU A 203 3.34 -16.96 -13.91
CA LEU A 203 4.32 -16.71 -14.98
C LEU A 203 5.30 -15.61 -14.59
N LEU A 204 4.79 -14.50 -14.07
CA LEU A 204 5.60 -13.40 -13.56
C LEU A 204 6.54 -13.83 -12.42
N ALA A 205 6.08 -14.70 -11.52
CA ALA A 205 6.92 -15.25 -10.45
C ALA A 205 8.09 -16.06 -10.99
N ILE A 206 7.87 -16.85 -12.05
CA ILE A 206 8.95 -17.62 -12.72
C ILE A 206 10.01 -16.65 -13.28
N GLU A 207 9.60 -15.59 -13.98
CA GLU A 207 10.51 -14.56 -14.51
C GLU A 207 11.27 -13.84 -13.39
N CYS A 208 10.57 -13.38 -12.35
CA CYS A 208 11.20 -12.70 -11.23
C CYS A 208 12.20 -13.56 -10.47
N ARG A 209 11.93 -14.86 -10.31
CA ARG A 209 12.87 -15.79 -9.68
C ARG A 209 14.16 -15.95 -10.47
N GLN A 210 14.12 -15.88 -11.79
CA GLN A 210 15.33 -15.95 -12.60
C GLN A 210 16.29 -14.79 -12.38
N PHE A 211 15.77 -13.59 -12.05
CA PHE A 211 16.58 -12.38 -12.03
C PHE A 211 16.71 -11.71 -10.66
N PHE A 212 15.72 -11.86 -9.77
CA PHE A 212 15.66 -11.09 -8.53
C PHE A 212 15.57 -11.94 -7.26
N PHE A 213 14.96 -13.13 -7.32
CA PHE A 213 14.65 -13.91 -6.12
C PHE A 213 14.84 -15.41 -6.36
N PRO A 214 16.05 -15.89 -6.72
CA PRO A 214 16.25 -17.27 -7.17
C PRO A 214 15.84 -18.33 -6.15
N ASP A 215 16.00 -18.05 -4.86
CA ASP A 215 15.71 -18.98 -3.76
C ASP A 215 14.35 -18.74 -3.09
N SER A 216 13.47 -17.93 -3.70
CA SER A 216 12.16 -17.64 -3.12
C SER A 216 11.14 -18.72 -3.38
N ASP A 217 10.55 -19.26 -2.32
CA ASP A 217 9.30 -20.01 -2.39
C ASP A 217 8.10 -19.07 -2.70
N ASP A 218 6.91 -19.65 -2.90
CA ASP A 218 5.71 -18.89 -3.23
C ASP A 218 5.33 -17.87 -2.12
N ALA A 219 5.51 -18.22 -0.86
CA ALA A 219 5.19 -17.35 0.26
C ALA A 219 6.14 -16.15 0.34
N LYS A 220 7.44 -16.37 0.13
CA LYS A 220 8.45 -15.31 0.08
C LYS A 220 8.26 -14.41 -1.13
N PHE A 221 7.93 -14.98 -2.30
CA PHE A 221 7.62 -14.19 -3.49
C PHE A 221 6.39 -13.31 -3.27
N ALA A 222 5.30 -13.87 -2.73
CA ALA A 222 4.07 -13.12 -2.47
C ALA A 222 4.30 -11.97 -1.48
N ASP A 223 5.11 -12.21 -0.46
CA ASP A 223 5.52 -11.21 0.53
C ASP A 223 6.34 -10.08 -0.13
N ALA A 224 7.37 -10.44 -0.89
CA ALA A 224 8.21 -9.48 -1.61
C ALA A 224 7.41 -8.67 -2.63
N TYR A 225 6.51 -9.32 -3.38
CA TYR A 225 5.61 -8.66 -4.32
C TYR A 225 4.76 -7.57 -3.63
N ALA A 226 4.02 -7.96 -2.60
CA ALA A 226 3.09 -7.06 -1.92
C ALA A 226 3.81 -5.86 -1.28
N GLN A 227 4.94 -6.10 -0.62
CA GLN A 227 5.74 -5.04 -0.05
C GLN A 227 6.33 -4.12 -1.14
N THR A 228 6.89 -4.69 -2.21
CA THR A 228 7.50 -3.91 -3.31
C THR A 228 6.47 -2.98 -3.95
N VAL A 229 5.30 -3.49 -4.31
CA VAL A 229 4.22 -2.68 -4.89
C VAL A 229 3.79 -1.57 -3.93
N THR A 230 3.58 -1.90 -2.65
CA THR A 230 3.18 -0.91 -1.63
C THR A 230 4.20 0.21 -1.49
N TYR A 231 5.48 -0.13 -1.36
CA TYR A 231 6.53 0.87 -1.15
C TYR A 231 6.86 1.65 -2.42
N ALA A 232 6.85 1.02 -3.58
CA ALA A 232 7.06 1.72 -4.85
C ALA A 232 5.95 2.75 -5.11
N MET A 233 4.68 2.38 -4.92
CA MET A 233 3.56 3.30 -5.05
C MET A 233 3.59 4.43 -4.02
N LEU A 234 3.93 4.12 -2.76
CA LEU A 234 4.11 5.14 -1.71
C LEU A 234 5.20 6.14 -2.09
N LEU A 235 6.36 5.65 -2.51
CA LEU A 235 7.47 6.51 -2.93
C LEU A 235 7.11 7.35 -4.16
N ALA A 236 6.45 6.77 -5.17
CA ALA A 236 5.97 7.51 -6.32
C ALA A 236 5.05 8.66 -5.89
N ARG A 237 4.11 8.38 -4.97
CA ARG A 237 3.22 9.40 -4.42
C ARG A 237 3.96 10.52 -3.70
N LEU A 238 4.89 10.17 -2.84
CA LEU A 238 5.73 11.13 -2.09
C LEU A 238 6.69 11.91 -3.02
N SER A 239 7.08 11.33 -4.15
CA SER A 239 7.88 11.99 -5.19
C SER A 239 7.06 12.89 -6.12
N GLY A 240 5.73 12.96 -5.93
CA GLY A 240 4.85 13.90 -6.64
C GLY A 240 3.92 13.26 -7.69
N ALA A 241 3.89 11.92 -7.81
CA ALA A 241 2.91 11.28 -8.68
C ALA A 241 1.47 11.60 -8.24
N THR A 242 0.64 12.06 -9.17
CA THR A 242 -0.78 12.36 -8.92
C THR A 242 -1.66 11.14 -9.18
N LYS A 243 -1.23 10.28 -10.10
CA LYS A 243 -1.84 8.99 -10.43
C LYS A 243 -0.83 7.89 -10.14
N LEU A 244 -1.31 6.80 -9.59
CA LEU A 244 -0.48 5.64 -9.22
C LEU A 244 -0.76 4.42 -10.10
N ASP A 245 -1.18 4.64 -11.35
CA ASP A 245 -1.03 3.60 -12.37
C ASP A 245 0.45 3.20 -12.44
N PRO A 246 0.80 1.91 -12.51
CA PRO A 246 2.18 1.45 -12.45
C PRO A 246 3.12 2.14 -13.44
N THR A 247 2.65 2.39 -14.67
CA THR A 247 3.45 3.05 -15.69
C THR A 247 3.74 4.52 -15.36
N GLU A 248 2.74 5.25 -14.88
CA GLU A 248 2.90 6.65 -14.49
C GLU A 248 3.70 6.80 -13.19
N ALA A 249 3.47 5.91 -12.24
CA ALA A 249 4.21 5.86 -10.99
C ALA A 249 5.70 5.52 -11.24
N ALA A 250 5.98 4.57 -12.10
CA ALA A 250 7.35 4.19 -12.49
C ALA A 250 8.10 5.36 -13.14
N LYS A 251 7.49 6.11 -14.03
CA LYS A 251 8.10 7.32 -14.64
C LYS A 251 8.53 8.34 -13.57
N THR A 252 7.72 8.51 -12.52
CA THR A 252 8.04 9.43 -11.42
C THR A 252 9.21 8.91 -10.57
N LEU A 253 9.35 7.58 -10.44
CA LEU A 253 10.43 6.94 -9.69
C LEU A 253 11.75 6.87 -10.45
N ASP A 254 11.72 6.81 -11.78
CA ASP A 254 12.90 6.50 -12.62
C ASP A 254 14.07 7.45 -12.37
N ALA A 255 13.79 8.72 -12.12
CA ALA A 255 14.80 9.72 -11.82
C ALA A 255 15.64 9.42 -10.55
N ASN A 256 15.03 8.80 -9.52
CA ASN A 256 15.63 8.64 -8.20
C ASN A 256 15.79 7.16 -7.78
N SER A 257 15.00 6.25 -8.34
CA SER A 257 14.90 4.86 -7.90
C SER A 257 14.60 3.92 -9.06
N GLY A 258 15.43 3.92 -10.09
CA GLY A 258 15.20 3.18 -11.35
C GLY A 258 14.97 1.68 -11.17
N LEU A 259 15.53 1.03 -10.13
CA LEU A 259 15.23 -0.37 -9.82
C LEU A 259 13.75 -0.53 -9.41
N LEU A 260 13.27 0.30 -8.48
CA LEU A 260 11.87 0.26 -8.05
C LEU A 260 10.91 0.62 -9.18
N ALA A 261 11.29 1.56 -10.05
CA ALA A 261 10.52 1.92 -11.24
C ALA A 261 10.32 0.70 -12.16
N ARG A 262 11.40 0.05 -12.54
CA ARG A 262 11.35 -1.15 -13.39
C ARG A 262 10.63 -2.31 -12.73
N THR A 263 10.85 -2.50 -11.43
CA THR A 263 10.16 -3.55 -10.68
C THR A 263 8.66 -3.26 -10.60
N LEU A 264 8.25 -2.02 -10.40
CA LEU A 264 6.84 -1.65 -10.38
C LEU A 264 6.17 -1.85 -11.75
N GLU A 265 6.86 -1.51 -12.85
CA GLU A 265 6.37 -1.78 -14.22
C GLU A 265 6.20 -3.29 -14.44
N LEU A 266 7.19 -4.10 -14.05
CA LEU A 266 7.14 -5.55 -14.18
C LEU A 266 6.01 -6.16 -13.34
N LEU A 267 5.94 -5.82 -12.05
CA LEU A 267 4.93 -6.34 -11.12
C LEU A 267 3.53 -5.80 -11.40
N GLY A 268 3.42 -4.65 -12.04
CA GLY A 268 2.17 -3.99 -12.42
C GLY A 268 1.66 -4.36 -13.82
N GLN A 269 2.15 -5.41 -14.47
CA GLN A 269 1.67 -5.86 -15.77
C GLN A 269 0.16 -6.10 -15.76
N ALA A 270 -0.51 -5.74 -16.87
CA ALA A 270 -1.97 -5.67 -16.94
C ALA A 270 -2.68 -6.99 -16.56
N ASP A 271 -2.13 -8.13 -16.98
CA ASP A 271 -2.75 -9.43 -16.74
C ASP A 271 -2.56 -9.89 -15.30
N ALA A 272 -1.37 -9.71 -14.70
CA ALA A 272 -1.14 -9.95 -13.28
C ALA A 272 -2.02 -9.03 -12.41
N ARG A 273 -2.14 -7.75 -12.79
CA ARG A 273 -2.99 -6.78 -12.08
C ARG A 273 -4.47 -7.12 -12.11
N LYS A 274 -4.98 -7.75 -13.18
CA LYS A 274 -6.37 -8.23 -13.23
C LYS A 274 -6.64 -9.33 -12.19
N GLU A 275 -5.68 -10.21 -11.98
CA GLU A 275 -5.77 -11.27 -10.97
C GLU A 275 -5.69 -10.72 -9.53
N LEU A 276 -5.05 -9.57 -9.34
CA LEU A 276 -4.80 -8.91 -8.05
C LEU A 276 -5.64 -7.62 -7.90
N ALA A 277 -6.74 -7.49 -8.65
CA ALA A 277 -7.42 -6.21 -8.82
C ALA A 277 -7.89 -5.58 -7.50
N VAL A 278 -8.39 -6.41 -6.55
CA VAL A 278 -8.97 -5.90 -5.30
C VAL A 278 -7.89 -5.22 -4.43
N GLY A 279 -6.85 -5.94 -4.07
CA GLY A 279 -5.79 -5.40 -3.20
C GLY A 279 -5.00 -4.29 -3.87
N PHE A 280 -4.71 -4.45 -5.17
CA PHE A 280 -3.96 -3.46 -5.92
C PHE A 280 -4.70 -2.11 -6.04
N GLU A 281 -5.99 -2.14 -6.43
CA GLU A 281 -6.79 -0.93 -6.61
C GLU A 281 -7.11 -0.24 -5.28
N MET A 282 -7.33 -1.00 -4.21
CA MET A 282 -7.51 -0.43 -2.86
C MET A 282 -6.25 0.29 -2.37
N LEU A 283 -5.10 -0.33 -2.56
CA LEU A 283 -3.81 0.27 -2.22
C LEU A 283 -3.56 1.53 -3.04
N GLN A 284 -3.79 1.47 -4.36
CA GLN A 284 -3.66 2.60 -5.28
C GLN A 284 -4.54 3.77 -4.84
N ARG A 285 -5.83 3.54 -4.64
CA ARG A 285 -6.77 4.58 -4.23
C ARG A 285 -6.42 5.20 -2.89
N SER A 286 -6.01 4.37 -1.93
CA SER A 286 -5.59 4.83 -0.61
C SER A 286 -4.37 5.74 -0.70
N LEU A 287 -3.37 5.36 -1.48
CA LEU A 287 -2.16 6.16 -1.67
C LEU A 287 -2.41 7.41 -2.51
N GLU A 288 -3.31 7.39 -3.49
CA GLU A 288 -3.71 8.59 -4.24
C GLU A 288 -4.41 9.63 -3.35
N ALA A 289 -5.14 9.19 -2.33
CA ALA A 289 -5.76 10.08 -1.34
C ALA A 289 -4.76 10.68 -0.35
N LEU A 290 -3.54 10.13 -0.25
CA LEU A 290 -2.48 10.67 0.60
C LEU A 290 -2.10 12.08 0.15
N ASN A 291 -1.99 13.03 1.10
CA ASN A 291 -1.43 14.34 0.84
C ASN A 291 0.08 14.35 1.11
N PRO A 292 0.95 14.32 0.06
CA PRO A 292 2.40 14.26 0.24
C PRO A 292 2.97 15.40 1.09
N HIS A 293 2.39 16.60 0.97
CA HIS A 293 2.88 17.79 1.65
C HIS A 293 2.88 17.67 3.19
N ASN A 294 1.89 16.97 3.74
CA ASN A 294 1.81 16.73 5.18
C ASN A 294 2.93 15.82 5.68
N PHE A 295 3.41 14.93 4.83
CA PHE A 295 4.49 13.99 5.15
C PHE A 295 5.88 14.55 4.89
N LEU A 296 6.06 15.33 3.81
CA LEU A 296 7.35 15.92 3.46
C LEU A 296 7.76 17.03 4.44
N LYS A 297 6.79 17.70 5.07
CA LYS A 297 7.04 18.66 6.16
C LYS A 297 7.23 18.00 7.53
N SER A 298 6.92 16.73 7.66
CA SER A 298 7.14 16.02 8.92
C SER A 298 8.65 15.87 9.16
N LYS A 299 9.05 15.96 10.45
CA LYS A 299 10.46 15.82 10.82
C LYS A 299 11.03 14.51 10.27
N PRO A 300 12.25 14.50 9.69
CA PRO A 300 12.88 13.29 9.12
C PRO A 300 12.85 12.06 10.05
N ASP A 301 12.85 12.30 11.34
CA ASP A 301 12.82 11.27 12.38
C ASP A 301 11.51 10.46 12.41
N LEU A 302 10.40 10.98 11.87
CA LEU A 302 9.12 10.27 11.86
C LEU A 302 9.11 9.06 10.88
N TRP A 303 9.91 9.10 9.84
CA TRP A 303 10.07 7.99 8.90
C TRP A 303 10.95 6.86 9.44
N LEU A 304 11.72 7.15 10.48
CA LEU A 304 12.61 6.19 11.12
C LEU A 304 11.86 4.95 11.62
N TYR A 305 10.71 5.18 12.27
CA TYR A 305 9.88 4.13 12.85
C TYR A 305 8.84 3.58 11.87
N PHE A 306 8.67 4.19 10.69
CA PHE A 306 7.64 3.80 9.72
C PHE A 306 7.70 2.31 9.38
N TYR A 307 8.90 1.82 9.02
CA TYR A 307 9.05 0.42 8.62
C TYR A 307 8.87 -0.54 9.80
N GLU A 308 9.33 -0.17 10.98
CA GLU A 308 9.14 -0.97 12.19
C GLU A 308 7.65 -1.06 12.58
N ASP A 309 6.95 0.06 12.55
CA ASP A 309 5.51 0.12 12.79
C ASP A 309 4.74 -0.65 11.72
N PHE A 310 5.16 -0.56 10.46
CA PHE A 310 4.58 -1.32 9.37
C PHE A 310 4.76 -2.83 9.59
N LEU A 311 5.96 -3.31 9.84
CA LEU A 311 6.20 -4.73 10.09
C LEU A 311 5.52 -5.23 11.35
N ALA A 312 5.47 -4.43 12.41
CA ALA A 312 4.76 -4.80 13.63
C ALA A 312 3.25 -5.04 13.36
N ALA A 313 2.66 -4.25 12.47
CA ALA A 313 1.28 -4.40 12.05
C ALA A 313 1.10 -5.41 10.91
N TYR A 314 2.06 -5.55 10.01
CA TYR A 314 2.02 -6.40 8.81
C TYR A 314 2.32 -7.86 9.15
N ASP A 315 3.49 -8.15 9.70
CA ASP A 315 3.92 -9.48 10.10
C ASP A 315 4.90 -9.41 11.29
N PRO A 316 4.41 -9.56 12.54
CA PRO A 316 5.25 -9.50 13.72
C PRO A 316 6.33 -10.59 13.77
N LYS A 317 6.12 -11.74 13.10
CA LYS A 317 7.09 -12.84 13.04
C LYS A 317 8.24 -12.45 12.11
N LEU A 318 7.92 -11.93 10.93
CA LEU A 318 8.92 -11.45 9.96
C LEU A 318 9.83 -10.39 10.60
N ARG A 319 9.25 -9.44 11.36
CA ARG A 319 10.00 -8.44 12.11
C ARG A 319 11.06 -9.06 13.03
N LYS A 320 10.70 -10.14 13.72
CA LYS A 320 11.60 -10.83 14.64
C LYS A 320 12.67 -11.64 13.91
N ASP A 321 12.28 -12.36 12.86
CA ASP A 321 13.15 -13.27 12.12
C ASP A 321 14.25 -12.52 11.35
N TYR A 322 13.95 -11.34 10.80
CA TYR A 322 14.92 -10.47 10.13
C TYR A 322 15.62 -9.47 11.07
N GLY A 323 15.36 -9.52 12.38
CA GLY A 323 16.01 -8.64 13.33
C GLY A 323 15.77 -7.15 13.07
N VAL A 324 14.61 -6.78 12.55
CA VAL A 324 14.26 -5.40 12.23
C VAL A 324 14.01 -4.63 13.52
N TYR A 325 15.10 -4.16 14.11
CA TYR A 325 15.08 -3.34 15.31
C TYR A 325 15.82 -2.04 15.03
N TYR A 326 15.24 -0.97 15.49
CA TYR A 326 15.80 0.36 15.39
C TYR A 326 17.07 0.50 16.25
N THR A 327 18.12 1.08 15.68
CA THR A 327 19.29 1.50 16.46
C THR A 327 18.99 2.83 17.14
N PRO A 328 19.10 2.94 18.47
CA PRO A 328 18.83 4.19 19.18
C PRO A 328 19.63 5.34 18.59
N ARG A 329 18.96 6.47 18.38
CA ARG A 329 19.53 7.65 17.73
C ARG A 329 20.80 8.14 18.42
N GLU A 330 20.84 8.09 19.74
CA GLU A 330 21.95 8.51 20.57
C GLU A 330 23.22 7.68 20.26
N VAL A 331 23.03 6.39 20.01
CA VAL A 331 24.12 5.47 19.62
C VAL A 331 24.65 5.83 18.24
N VAL A 332 23.75 6.03 17.27
CA VAL A 332 24.13 6.42 15.91
C VAL A 332 24.86 7.77 15.90
N GLU A 333 24.34 8.77 16.59
CA GLU A 333 24.94 10.10 16.68
C GLU A 333 26.31 10.07 17.37
N LEU A 334 26.48 9.24 18.41
CA LEU A 334 27.78 9.06 19.05
C LEU A 334 28.78 8.44 18.09
N GLN A 335 28.44 7.37 17.41
CA GLN A 335 29.34 6.67 16.49
C GLN A 335 29.71 7.54 15.27
N VAL A 336 28.74 8.24 14.69
CA VAL A 336 28.98 9.18 13.58
C VAL A 336 29.90 10.31 14.01
N ARG A 337 29.72 10.92 15.18
CA ARG A 337 30.61 11.94 15.71
C ARG A 337 32.00 11.40 15.94
N LEU A 338 32.14 10.24 16.54
CA LEU A 338 33.43 9.60 16.78
C LEU A 338 34.17 9.32 15.46
N ALA A 339 33.51 8.73 14.48
CA ALA A 339 34.07 8.48 13.16
C ALA A 339 34.49 9.78 12.47
N SER A 340 33.66 10.83 12.54
CA SER A 340 34.00 12.15 11.99
C SER A 340 35.19 12.78 12.67
N GLU A 341 35.35 12.63 13.99
CA GLU A 341 36.54 13.09 14.70
C GLU A 341 37.82 12.32 14.32
N LEU A 342 37.71 11.01 14.13
CA LEU A 342 38.82 10.18 13.65
C LEU A 342 39.27 10.60 12.25
N LEU A 343 38.30 10.83 11.34
CA LEU A 343 38.56 11.37 9.99
C LEU A 343 39.33 12.70 10.08
N GLU A 344 38.92 13.60 10.95
CA GLU A 344 39.59 14.90 11.13
C GLU A 344 40.98 14.77 11.76
N LYS A 345 41.08 14.08 12.91
CA LYS A 345 42.31 14.06 13.73
C LYS A 345 43.36 13.09 13.20
N ARG A 346 42.98 11.98 12.56
CA ARG A 346 43.93 10.94 12.10
C ARG A 346 44.19 10.98 10.61
N PHE A 347 43.20 11.44 9.81
CA PHE A 347 43.28 11.41 8.36
C PHE A 347 43.29 12.81 7.72
N GLY A 348 43.25 13.87 8.53
CA GLY A 348 43.32 15.26 8.06
C GLY A 348 42.06 15.72 7.31
N LYS A 349 40.94 14.94 7.38
CA LYS A 349 39.70 15.22 6.70
C LYS A 349 38.86 16.22 7.49
N LYS A 350 39.12 17.51 7.30
CA LYS A 350 38.56 18.61 8.11
C LYS A 350 37.05 18.73 8.03
N LEU A 351 36.43 18.30 6.92
CA LEU A 351 34.98 18.28 6.73
C LEU A 351 34.33 16.93 7.13
N GLY A 352 35.15 16.01 7.71
CA GLY A 352 34.65 14.68 8.11
C GLY A 352 34.14 13.89 6.91
N PHE A 353 32.88 13.41 6.99
CA PHE A 353 32.26 12.65 5.91
C PHE A 353 32.06 13.44 4.61
N ALA A 354 32.03 14.77 4.67
CA ALA A 354 31.87 15.62 3.49
C ALA A 354 33.20 16.05 2.87
N ASP A 355 34.33 15.50 3.34
CA ASP A 355 35.64 15.82 2.79
C ASP A 355 35.96 15.05 1.51
N ASP A 356 36.88 15.56 0.71
CA ASP A 356 37.28 14.93 -0.54
C ASP A 356 37.95 13.56 -0.29
N GLY A 357 37.56 12.56 -1.08
CA GLY A 357 38.10 11.20 -1.02
C GLY A 357 37.64 10.39 0.19
N VAL A 358 36.63 10.85 0.93
CA VAL A 358 35.97 10.04 1.96
C VAL A 358 34.83 9.26 1.30
N VAL A 359 34.91 7.95 1.42
CA VAL A 359 33.85 7.02 0.97
C VAL A 359 33.17 6.44 2.21
N PHE A 360 31.85 6.47 2.22
CA PHE A 360 31.01 5.89 3.26
C PHE A 360 30.38 4.61 2.74
N LEU A 361 30.44 3.54 3.50
CA LEU A 361 29.78 2.27 3.21
C LEU A 361 28.99 1.81 4.43
N ASP A 362 27.71 1.53 4.22
CA ASP A 362 26.83 0.86 5.17
C ASP A 362 26.36 -0.47 4.57
N PRO A 363 26.90 -1.62 5.02
CA PRO A 363 26.58 -2.92 4.43
C PRO A 363 25.22 -3.49 4.85
N ALA A 364 24.51 -2.83 5.76
CA ALA A 364 23.18 -3.20 6.24
C ALA A 364 22.38 -1.92 6.54
N VAL A 365 22.15 -1.14 5.47
CA VAL A 365 21.71 0.26 5.57
C VAL A 365 20.36 0.43 6.26
N GLY A 366 19.53 -0.61 6.27
CA GLY A 366 18.20 -0.55 6.87
C GLY A 366 17.37 0.58 6.28
N THR A 367 16.78 1.39 7.14
CA THR A 367 16.05 2.60 6.74
C THR A 367 16.94 3.85 6.57
N GLY A 368 18.25 3.68 6.46
CA GLY A 368 19.19 4.75 6.18
C GLY A 368 19.59 5.60 7.39
N THR A 369 19.55 5.08 8.61
CA THR A 369 19.79 5.86 9.83
C THR A 369 21.21 6.39 9.92
N TYR A 370 22.22 5.56 9.67
CA TYR A 370 23.62 5.96 9.68
C TYR A 370 23.98 6.94 8.55
N PRO A 371 23.65 6.67 7.26
CA PRO A 371 23.99 7.60 6.19
C PRO A 371 23.28 8.96 6.36
N VAL A 372 22.03 9.00 6.81
CA VAL A 372 21.33 10.27 7.10
C VAL A 372 22.01 11.06 8.21
N ALA A 373 22.44 10.38 9.28
CA ALA A 373 23.19 11.03 10.35
C ALA A 373 24.57 11.54 9.88
N ALA A 374 25.26 10.77 9.04
CA ALA A 374 26.54 11.18 8.44
C ALA A 374 26.39 12.38 7.51
N VAL A 375 25.34 12.41 6.67
CA VAL A 375 24.98 13.57 5.82
C VAL A 375 24.76 14.81 6.66
N LYS A 376 23.89 14.73 7.65
CA LYS A 376 23.59 15.85 8.53
C LYS A 376 24.85 16.39 9.20
N HIS A 377 25.62 15.50 9.85
CA HIS A 377 26.86 15.89 10.55
C HIS A 377 27.93 16.47 9.61
N GLY A 378 28.11 15.88 8.41
CA GLY A 378 29.05 16.35 7.41
C GLY A 378 28.67 17.73 6.86
N LEU A 379 27.41 17.92 6.46
CA LEU A 379 26.94 19.18 5.91
C LEU A 379 26.87 20.31 6.96
N ASP A 380 26.61 20.00 8.23
CA ASP A 380 26.72 20.97 9.32
C ASP A 380 28.14 21.45 9.49
N LYS A 381 29.18 20.57 9.37
CA LYS A 381 30.60 20.97 9.34
C LYS A 381 30.94 21.83 8.12
N VAL A 382 30.40 21.47 6.95
CA VAL A 382 30.56 22.30 5.73
C VAL A 382 30.02 23.70 5.94
N ARG A 383 28.80 23.79 6.45
CA ARG A 383 28.13 25.08 6.75
C ARG A 383 28.96 25.92 7.72
N ALA A 384 29.48 25.30 8.78
CA ALA A 384 30.27 25.99 9.80
C ALA A 384 31.62 26.45 9.32
N ARG A 385 32.32 25.69 8.44
CA ARG A 385 33.70 25.98 8.02
C ARG A 385 33.80 26.71 6.67
N SER A 386 32.88 26.45 5.75
CA SER A 386 32.94 26.94 4.37
C SER A 386 31.76 27.82 3.98
N GLY A 387 30.81 28.00 4.91
CA GLY A 387 29.57 28.74 4.68
C GLY A 387 28.48 27.95 3.95
N PRO A 388 27.24 28.47 3.95
CA PRO A 388 26.08 27.79 3.37
C PRO A 388 26.21 27.57 1.86
N GLY A 389 26.86 28.46 1.12
CA GLY A 389 27.04 28.34 -0.34
C GLY A 389 27.83 27.10 -0.79
N ALA A 390 28.65 26.49 0.12
CA ALA A 390 29.38 25.27 -0.19
C ALA A 390 28.53 23.98 -0.03
N VAL A 391 27.39 24.06 0.66
CA VAL A 391 26.54 22.91 1.01
C VAL A 391 26.02 22.15 -0.21
N PRO A 392 25.46 22.79 -1.28
CA PRO A 392 24.92 22.07 -2.42
C PRO A 392 25.95 21.19 -3.15
N ALA A 393 27.18 21.72 -3.37
CA ALA A 393 28.22 20.95 -4.01
C ALA A 393 28.67 19.74 -3.17
N ARG A 394 28.83 19.93 -1.86
CA ARG A 394 29.22 18.86 -0.93
C ARG A 394 28.12 17.83 -0.71
N ALA A 395 26.84 18.22 -0.74
CA ALA A 395 25.74 17.28 -0.70
C ALA A 395 25.76 16.34 -1.91
N ARG A 396 25.97 16.86 -3.13
CA ARG A 396 26.10 16.03 -4.34
C ARG A 396 27.32 15.11 -4.28
N GLN A 397 28.45 15.58 -3.80
CA GLN A 397 29.65 14.76 -3.59
C GLN A 397 29.39 13.64 -2.57
N MET A 398 28.71 13.94 -1.46
CA MET A 398 28.34 12.91 -0.48
C MET A 398 27.42 11.86 -1.10
N ALA A 399 26.43 12.27 -1.90
CA ALA A 399 25.56 11.34 -2.61
C ALA A 399 26.33 10.38 -3.53
N GLU A 400 27.41 10.84 -4.17
CA GLU A 400 28.28 10.02 -5.03
C GLU A 400 29.15 9.04 -4.23
N ASN A 401 29.55 9.42 -3.03
CA ASN A 401 30.52 8.67 -2.22
C ASN A 401 29.90 7.87 -1.07
N MET A 402 28.56 7.84 -0.99
CA MET A 402 27.83 7.06 0.01
C MET A 402 27.22 5.82 -0.62
N TYR A 403 27.58 4.67 -0.09
CA TYR A 403 27.11 3.36 -0.56
C TYR A 403 26.35 2.66 0.56
N GLY A 404 25.26 1.99 0.19
CA GLY A 404 24.47 1.18 1.12
C GLY A 404 23.98 -0.10 0.46
N PHE A 405 23.88 -1.16 1.26
CA PHE A 405 23.27 -2.42 0.84
C PHE A 405 22.12 -2.78 1.78
N GLU A 406 21.04 -3.30 1.23
CA GLU A 406 19.88 -3.75 1.98
C GLU A 406 19.22 -4.93 1.27
N VAL A 407 18.85 -5.95 2.02
CA VAL A 407 18.23 -7.17 1.48
C VAL A 407 16.71 -7.05 1.37
N LEU A 408 16.10 -6.19 2.17
CA LEU A 408 14.64 -6.02 2.20
C LEU A 408 14.20 -4.78 1.41
N VAL A 409 13.21 -4.96 0.54
CA VAL A 409 12.70 -3.88 -0.34
C VAL A 409 12.13 -2.71 0.45
N GLY A 410 11.42 -2.98 1.55
CA GLY A 410 10.82 -1.93 2.38
C GLY A 410 11.84 -0.95 2.96
N PRO A 411 12.83 -1.42 3.76
CA PRO A 411 13.90 -0.56 4.26
C PRO A 411 14.70 0.12 3.16
N TYR A 412 15.05 -0.60 2.08
CA TYR A 412 15.70 -0.04 0.91
C TYR A 412 14.96 1.19 0.36
N ALA A 413 13.65 1.07 0.18
CA ALA A 413 12.81 2.16 -0.32
C ALA A 413 12.79 3.36 0.65
N VAL A 414 12.65 3.09 1.96
CA VAL A 414 12.66 4.12 2.99
C VAL A 414 14.04 4.80 3.10
N ALA A 415 15.14 4.06 2.96
CA ALA A 415 16.48 4.61 2.95
C ALA A 415 16.70 5.61 1.80
N HIS A 416 16.26 5.24 0.58
CA HIS A 416 16.29 6.15 -0.57
C HIS A 416 15.52 7.44 -0.31
N LEU A 417 14.27 7.34 0.20
CA LEU A 417 13.46 8.50 0.51
C LEU A 417 14.14 9.40 1.54
N ARG A 418 14.55 8.85 2.68
CA ARG A 418 15.15 9.62 3.78
C ARG A 418 16.47 10.28 3.40
N LEU A 419 17.32 9.56 2.69
CA LEU A 419 18.62 10.09 2.29
C LEU A 419 18.46 11.19 1.22
N THR A 420 17.56 11.01 0.25
CA THR A 420 17.20 12.06 -0.72
C THR A 420 16.68 13.30 0.00
N GLN A 421 15.73 13.15 0.92
CA GLN A 421 15.18 14.27 1.69
C GLN A 421 16.24 14.98 2.53
N ALA A 422 17.19 14.26 3.15
CA ALA A 422 18.24 14.85 3.96
C ALA A 422 19.21 15.69 3.10
N LEU A 423 19.58 15.19 1.92
CA LEU A 423 20.48 15.87 0.99
C LEU A 423 19.79 17.09 0.36
N GLU A 424 18.60 16.91 -0.22
CA GLU A 424 17.82 17.99 -0.85
C GLU A 424 17.42 19.06 0.16
N GLY A 425 16.98 18.67 1.36
CA GLY A 425 16.64 19.59 2.42
C GLY A 425 17.81 20.49 2.79
N ALA A 426 19.00 19.92 3.01
CA ALA A 426 20.19 20.70 3.33
C ALA A 426 20.64 21.62 2.16
N MET A 427 20.51 21.17 0.91
CA MET A 427 20.77 21.97 -0.29
C MET A 427 19.78 23.15 -0.39
N ASN A 428 18.49 22.88 -0.22
CA ASN A 428 17.44 23.88 -0.40
C ASN A 428 17.42 24.89 0.75
N ASP A 429 17.73 24.48 1.98
CA ASP A 429 17.94 25.40 3.10
C ASP A 429 19.09 26.40 2.81
N ALA A 430 20.19 25.91 2.22
CA ALA A 430 21.31 26.75 1.85
C ALA A 430 20.98 27.72 0.69
N LYS A 431 20.23 27.25 -0.31
CA LYS A 431 19.76 28.05 -1.45
C LYS A 431 18.73 29.09 -1.03
N ALA A 432 17.77 28.73 -0.18
CA ALA A 432 16.80 29.66 0.36
C ALA A 432 17.46 30.81 1.11
N ALA A 433 18.51 30.52 1.89
CA ALA A 433 19.31 31.55 2.56
C ALA A 433 20.04 32.50 1.58
N ALA A 434 20.31 32.06 0.34
CA ALA A 434 20.90 32.84 -0.74
C ALA A 434 19.87 33.49 -1.67
N GLY A 435 18.55 33.28 -1.46
CA GLY A 435 17.49 33.76 -2.35
C GLY A 435 17.39 33.00 -3.68
N GLU A 436 17.96 31.80 -3.73
CA GLU A 436 17.96 30.93 -4.94
C GLU A 436 16.77 29.96 -4.93
N PRO A 437 16.29 29.54 -6.09
CA PRO A 437 15.18 28.57 -6.19
C PRO A 437 15.61 27.19 -5.68
N GLU A 438 14.61 26.40 -5.25
CA GLU A 438 14.80 25.00 -4.86
C GLU A 438 15.36 24.17 -6.01
N GLU A 439 16.20 23.20 -5.67
CA GLU A 439 16.85 22.30 -6.61
C GLU A 439 16.75 20.84 -6.12
N LYS A 440 16.49 19.94 -7.04
CA LYS A 440 16.54 18.50 -6.76
C LYS A 440 17.98 17.98 -6.85
N LEU A 441 18.24 16.89 -6.15
CA LEU A 441 19.57 16.25 -6.16
C LEU A 441 20.00 15.87 -7.59
N GLY A 442 19.05 15.43 -8.42
CA GLY A 442 19.25 15.11 -9.84
C GLY A 442 20.15 13.90 -10.10
N LYS A 443 20.48 13.14 -9.06
CA LYS A 443 21.35 11.96 -9.12
C LYS A 443 20.75 10.80 -8.35
N ARG A 444 21.04 9.58 -8.85
CA ARG A 444 20.68 8.33 -8.16
C ARG A 444 21.62 8.12 -6.96
N LEU A 445 21.07 7.70 -5.84
CA LEU A 445 21.84 7.27 -4.68
C LEU A 445 22.42 5.87 -4.88
N ASN A 446 23.61 5.62 -4.36
CA ASN A 446 24.27 4.31 -4.44
C ASN A 446 23.80 3.39 -3.29
N ILE A 447 22.49 3.21 -3.18
CA ILE A 447 21.89 2.21 -2.30
C ILE A 447 21.42 1.07 -3.19
N TYR A 448 21.81 -0.15 -2.84
CA TYR A 448 21.57 -1.35 -3.64
C TYR A 448 20.73 -2.36 -2.85
N LEU A 449 19.79 -2.97 -3.54
CA LEU A 449 19.04 -4.12 -3.02
C LEU A 449 19.90 -5.36 -3.27
N ALA A 450 20.61 -5.81 -2.26
CA ALA A 450 21.55 -6.94 -2.36
C ALA A 450 21.86 -7.51 -0.96
N ASP A 451 22.14 -8.81 -0.92
CA ASP A 451 22.69 -9.46 0.26
C ASP A 451 24.21 -9.29 0.28
N THR A 452 24.71 -8.59 1.28
CA THR A 452 26.15 -8.35 1.47
C THR A 452 26.93 -9.59 1.92
N LEU A 453 26.26 -10.65 2.33
CA LEU A 453 26.86 -11.92 2.70
C LEU A 453 27.04 -12.86 1.50
N GLU A 454 26.43 -12.55 0.35
CA GLU A 454 26.67 -13.30 -0.87
C GLU A 454 28.10 -13.07 -1.40
N SER A 455 28.68 -14.14 -1.94
CA SER A 455 30.00 -14.03 -2.57
C SER A 455 29.93 -13.12 -3.79
N PRO A 456 30.83 -12.11 -3.92
CA PRO A 456 30.87 -11.26 -5.12
C PRO A 456 31.21 -12.04 -6.41
N ASN A 457 31.72 -13.27 -6.26
CA ASN A 457 32.03 -14.19 -7.36
C ASN A 457 30.99 -15.28 -7.53
N ALA A 458 29.84 -15.22 -6.81
CA ALA A 458 28.75 -16.16 -7.05
C ALA A 458 28.24 -15.96 -8.49
N ALA A 459 28.15 -17.05 -9.25
CA ALA A 459 27.57 -16.97 -10.58
C ALA A 459 26.14 -16.43 -10.48
N PRO A 460 25.74 -15.47 -11.33
CA PRO A 460 24.37 -14.98 -11.33
C PRO A 460 23.42 -16.15 -11.57
N PRO A 461 22.22 -16.11 -10.97
CA PRO A 461 21.21 -17.12 -11.21
C PRO A 461 20.95 -17.23 -12.72
N GLY A 462 21.15 -18.43 -13.31
CA GLY A 462 21.00 -18.64 -14.75
C GLY A 462 22.30 -18.85 -15.54
N GLY A 463 23.48 -18.84 -14.89
CA GLY A 463 24.71 -19.39 -15.45
C GLY A 463 25.46 -18.55 -16.50
N ALA A 464 25.18 -17.24 -16.62
CA ALA A 464 26.02 -16.35 -17.41
C ALA A 464 27.21 -15.87 -16.55
N PRO A 465 28.45 -15.90 -17.04
CA PRO A 465 29.59 -15.35 -16.29
C PRO A 465 29.44 -13.85 -16.10
N PRO A 466 29.94 -13.28 -14.98
CA PRO A 466 29.94 -11.85 -14.77
C PRO A 466 30.74 -11.15 -15.89
N GLN A 467 30.13 -10.15 -16.53
CA GLN A 467 30.81 -9.24 -17.46
C GLN A 467 31.57 -8.16 -16.74
#